data_dc517eac0c3bfc1c793802c0c5d848a1
#
_entry.id   dc517eac0c3bfc1c793802c0c5d848a1
#
_cell.length_a   1.000
_cell.length_b   1.000
_cell.length_c   1.000
_cell.angle_alpha   90.00
_cell.angle_beta   90.00
_cell.angle_gamma   90.00
#
_symmetry.space_group_name_H-M   'P 1'
#
loop_
_entity.id
_entity.type
_entity.pdbx_description
1 polymer ?
#
loop_
_entity_poly.entity_id
_entity_poly.type
_entity_poly.pdbx_seq_one_letter_code
_entity_poly.pdbx_strand_id
1 'polypeptide(L)'
;AALAAARVAGRTLLADLTALSELQEQTVDHARAEHAEARRAMRGLDRLAEAHAARMRAAELHAEQSELDEIGSRTSTEGRS
;
A
#
# COMPACT_ATOMS: atom_id res chain seq x y z
N ALA A 1 55.49 4.74 24.78
CA ALA A 1 54.32 5.47 25.32
C ALA A 1 53.51 6.15 24.17
N ALA A 2 54.16 6.83 23.23
CA ALA A 2 53.49 7.50 22.11
C ALA A 2 52.81 6.49 21.15
N LEU A 3 53.46 5.36 20.91
CA LEU A 3 52.91 4.34 20.04
C LEU A 3 51.67 3.66 20.63
N ALA A 4 51.69 3.41 21.94
CA ALA A 4 50.55 2.84 22.66
C ALA A 4 49.36 3.81 22.66
N ALA A 5 49.59 5.08 22.85
CA ALA A 5 48.56 6.13 22.81
C ALA A 5 47.96 6.24 21.42
N ALA A 6 48.78 6.17 20.36
CA ALA A 6 48.32 6.19 18.97
C ALA A 6 47.45 4.97 18.63
N ARG A 7 47.78 3.79 19.14
CA ARG A 7 46.96 2.58 18.96
C ARG A 7 45.62 2.69 19.66
N VAL A 8 45.59 3.21 20.87
CA VAL A 8 44.33 3.43 21.61
C VAL A 8 43.44 4.44 20.87
N ALA A 9 44.00 5.55 20.41
CA ALA A 9 43.28 6.55 19.63
C ALA A 9 42.74 5.97 18.33
N GLY A 10 43.53 5.14 17.63
CA GLY A 10 43.08 4.47 16.42
C GLY A 10 41.93 3.48 16.62
N ARG A 11 41.96 2.73 17.74
CA ARG A 11 40.89 1.80 18.12
C ARG A 11 39.61 2.56 18.46
N THR A 12 39.75 3.67 19.19
CA THR A 12 38.58 4.52 19.53
C THR A 12 37.93 5.09 18.25
N LEU A 13 38.75 5.61 17.35
CA LEU A 13 38.26 6.15 16.08
C LEU A 13 37.54 5.06 15.24
N LEU A 14 38.11 3.86 15.18
CA LEU A 14 37.51 2.75 14.47
C LEU A 14 36.17 2.34 15.08
N ALA A 15 36.11 2.27 16.43
CA ALA A 15 34.88 1.96 17.13
C ALA A 15 33.80 3.03 16.87
N ASP A 16 34.18 4.31 16.87
CA ASP A 16 33.25 5.41 16.59
C ASP A 16 32.72 5.36 15.16
N LEU A 17 33.59 5.08 14.19
CA LEU A 17 33.19 4.92 12.78
C LEU A 17 32.28 3.74 12.59
N THR A 18 32.54 2.63 13.25
CA THR A 18 31.68 1.42 13.19
C THR A 18 30.31 1.73 13.79
N ALA A 19 30.26 2.39 14.95
CA ALA A 19 29.00 2.78 15.57
C ALA A 19 28.18 3.71 14.66
N LEU A 20 28.83 4.68 14.01
CA LEU A 20 28.19 5.60 13.09
C LEU A 20 27.65 4.88 11.86
N SER A 21 28.41 3.93 11.30
CA SER A 21 27.99 3.11 10.18
C SER A 21 26.77 2.27 10.53
N GLU A 22 26.74 1.67 11.71
CA GLU A 22 25.59 0.89 12.20
C GLU A 22 24.34 1.77 12.35
N LEU A 23 24.51 2.98 12.87
CA LEU A 23 23.41 3.94 12.98
C LEU A 23 22.85 4.32 11.60
N GLN A 24 23.72 4.54 10.62
CA GLN A 24 23.30 4.83 9.25
C GLN A 24 22.53 3.66 8.63
N GLU A 25 23.00 2.44 8.83
CA GLU A 25 22.33 1.23 8.36
C GLU A 25 20.94 1.11 8.96
N GLN A 26 20.80 1.33 10.27
CA GLN A 26 19.52 1.31 10.97
C GLN A 26 18.57 2.37 10.42
N THR A 27 19.08 3.57 10.15
CA THR A 27 18.27 4.65 9.56
C THR A 27 17.77 4.29 8.17
N VAL A 28 18.62 3.70 7.34
CA VAL A 28 18.25 3.26 6.00
C VAL A 28 17.23 2.12 6.07
N ASP A 29 17.44 1.15 6.94
CA ASP A 29 16.51 0.04 7.13
C ASP A 29 15.14 0.52 7.61
N HIS A 30 15.12 1.46 8.53
CA HIS A 30 13.88 2.07 9.02
C HIS A 30 13.13 2.80 7.89
N ALA A 31 13.85 3.59 7.09
CA ALA A 31 13.27 4.30 5.95
C ALA A 31 12.71 3.32 4.90
N ARG A 32 13.41 2.22 4.63
CA ARG A 32 12.93 1.17 3.73
C ARG A 32 11.67 0.48 4.25
N ALA A 33 11.64 0.20 5.54
CA ALA A 33 10.46 -0.40 6.18
C ALA A 33 9.25 0.53 6.12
N GLU A 34 9.42 1.80 6.41
CA GLU A 34 8.35 2.81 6.29
C GLU A 34 7.85 2.92 4.85
N HIS A 35 8.76 2.93 3.88
CA HIS A 35 8.41 3.01 2.47
C HIS A 35 7.64 1.76 2.01
N ALA A 36 8.06 0.58 2.44
CA ALA A 36 7.36 -0.67 2.14
C ALA A 36 5.96 -0.69 2.75
N GLU A 37 5.80 -0.19 3.96
CA GLU A 37 4.52 -0.08 4.64
C GLU A 37 3.60 0.92 3.94
N ALA A 38 4.13 2.08 3.53
CA ALA A 38 3.38 3.07 2.77
C ALA A 38 2.89 2.51 1.44
N ARG A 39 3.74 1.74 0.73
CA ARG A 39 3.33 1.08 -0.52
C ARG A 39 2.25 0.04 -0.30
N ARG A 40 2.31 -0.73 0.80
CA ARG A 40 1.25 -1.69 1.14
C ARG A 40 -0.07 -0.99 1.44
N ALA A 41 -0.01 0.12 2.18
CA ALA A 41 -1.19 0.92 2.46
C ALA A 41 -1.82 1.48 1.16
N MET A 42 -1.01 2.00 0.24
CA MET A 42 -1.48 2.48 -1.07
C MET A 42 -2.13 1.37 -1.87
N ARG A 43 -1.53 0.18 -1.92
CA ARG A 43 -2.13 -0.97 -2.61
C ARG A 43 -3.45 -1.40 -1.97
N GLY A 44 -3.54 -1.33 -0.65
CA GLY A 44 -4.78 -1.60 0.08
C GLY A 44 -5.88 -0.62 -0.31
N LEU A 45 -5.57 0.67 -0.39
CA LEU A 45 -6.51 1.71 -0.83
C LEU A 45 -6.93 1.51 -2.29
N ASP A 46 -6.00 1.15 -3.17
CA ASP A 46 -6.30 0.86 -4.57
C ASP A 46 -7.27 -0.32 -4.71
N ARG A 47 -7.06 -1.39 -3.94
CA ARG A 47 -7.98 -2.53 -3.93
C ARG A 47 -9.36 -2.16 -3.43
N LEU A 48 -9.45 -1.33 -2.39
CA LEU A 48 -10.73 -0.85 -1.88
C LEU A 48 -11.44 0.01 -2.91
N ALA A 49 -10.72 0.89 -3.60
CA ALA A 49 -11.28 1.72 -4.67
C ALA A 49 -11.77 0.86 -5.84
N GLU A 50 -11.01 -0.14 -6.24
CA GLU A 50 -11.40 -1.09 -7.30
C GLU A 50 -12.64 -1.89 -6.91
N ALA A 51 -12.69 -2.39 -5.68
CA ALA A 51 -13.84 -3.13 -5.17
C ALA A 51 -15.08 -2.24 -5.12
N HIS A 52 -14.93 -1.00 -4.70
CA HIS A 52 -16.02 -0.03 -4.67
C HIS A 52 -16.55 0.24 -6.10
N ALA A 53 -15.65 0.50 -7.05
CA ALA A 53 -16.01 0.73 -8.44
C ALA A 53 -16.72 -0.49 -9.06
N ALA A 54 -16.25 -1.69 -8.75
CA ALA A 54 -16.89 -2.92 -9.22
C ALA A 54 -18.30 -3.07 -8.65
N ARG A 55 -18.49 -2.78 -7.36
CA ARG A 55 -19.83 -2.81 -6.74
C ARG A 55 -20.76 -1.77 -7.36
N MET A 56 -20.28 -0.59 -7.66
CA MET A 56 -21.07 0.45 -8.31
C MET A 56 -21.50 0.03 -9.70
N ARG A 57 -20.59 -0.55 -10.50
CA ARG A 57 -20.93 -1.07 -11.84
C ARG A 57 -21.95 -2.20 -11.77
N ALA A 58 -21.80 -3.11 -10.81
CA ALA A 58 -22.74 -4.21 -10.62
C ALA A 58 -24.12 -3.70 -10.22
N ALA A 59 -24.18 -2.68 -9.35
CA ALA A 59 -25.45 -2.06 -8.96
C ALA A 59 -26.13 -1.37 -10.15
N GLU A 60 -25.38 -0.68 -11.00
CA GLU A 60 -25.90 -0.04 -12.21
C GLU A 60 -26.47 -1.08 -13.18
N LEU A 61 -25.74 -2.17 -13.43
CA LEU A 61 -26.20 -3.26 -14.30
C LEU A 61 -27.46 -3.91 -13.74
N HIS A 62 -27.53 -4.11 -12.43
CA HIS A 62 -28.68 -4.69 -11.78
C HIS A 62 -29.91 -3.77 -11.93
N ALA A 63 -29.72 -2.47 -11.75
CA ALA A 63 -30.77 -1.48 -11.92
C ALA A 63 -31.30 -1.45 -13.37
N GLU A 64 -30.39 -1.48 -14.35
CA GLU A 64 -30.74 -1.54 -15.78
C GLU A 64 -31.52 -2.81 -16.11
N GLN A 65 -31.09 -3.97 -15.61
CA GLN A 65 -31.79 -5.23 -15.80
C GLN A 65 -33.16 -5.21 -15.15
N SER A 66 -33.29 -4.64 -13.97
CA SER A 66 -34.57 -4.51 -13.29
C SER A 66 -35.55 -3.63 -14.08
N GLU A 67 -35.05 -2.53 -14.67
CA GLU A 67 -35.85 -1.67 -15.53
C GLU A 67 -36.30 -2.42 -16.80
N LEU A 68 -35.40 -3.13 -17.43
CA LEU A 68 -35.70 -3.92 -18.63
C LEU A 68 -36.73 -5.04 -18.35
N ASP A 69 -36.56 -5.73 -17.22
CA ASP A 69 -37.50 -6.76 -16.78
C ASP A 69 -38.89 -6.16 -16.50
N GLU A 70 -38.96 -4.99 -15.91
CA GLU A 70 -40.20 -4.28 -15.63
C GLU A 70 -40.90 -3.87 -16.93
N ILE A 71 -40.15 -3.29 -17.88
CA ILE A 71 -40.64 -2.90 -19.17
C ILE A 71 -41.13 -4.14 -19.93
N GLY A 72 -40.36 -5.24 -19.94
CA GLY A 72 -40.74 -6.49 -20.54
C GLY A 72 -42.02 -7.08 -19.95
N SER A 73 -42.17 -7.01 -18.66
CA SER A 73 -43.37 -7.44 -17.94
C SER A 73 -44.58 -6.61 -18.30
N ARG A 74 -44.45 -5.29 -18.38
CA ARG A 74 -45.52 -4.38 -18.82
C ARG A 74 -45.95 -4.65 -20.26
N THR A 75 -44.98 -4.79 -21.14
CA THR A 75 -45.22 -5.10 -22.55
C THR A 75 -45.98 -6.43 -22.73
N SER A 76 -45.57 -7.45 -21.97
CA SER A 76 -46.22 -8.76 -21.95
C SER A 76 -47.65 -8.68 -21.45
N THR A 77 -47.90 -7.89 -20.42
CA THR A 77 -49.26 -7.67 -19.87
C THR A 77 -50.15 -6.90 -20.85
N GLU A 78 -49.64 -5.85 -21.47
CA GLU A 78 -50.35 -5.06 -22.47
C GLU A 78 -50.66 -5.89 -23.73
N GLY A 79 -49.77 -6.78 -24.12
CA GLY A 79 -49.98 -7.66 -25.27
C GLY A 79 -51.04 -8.73 -25.07
N ARG A 80 -51.45 -9.01 -23.84
CA ARG A 80 -52.50 -10.01 -23.51
C ARG A 80 -53.88 -9.43 -23.48
N SER A 81 -53.97 -8.14 -23.44
CA SER A 81 -55.30 -7.47 -23.47
C SER A 81 -55.79 -7.29 -24.90
#